data_842c54cdf9574747e15b306835821d50
#
_entry.id   842c54cdf9574747e15b306835821d50
#
_cell.length_a   1.000
_cell.length_b   1.000
_cell.length_c   1.000
_cell.angle_alpha   90.00
_cell.angle_beta   90.00
_cell.angle_gamma   90.00
#
_symmetry.space_group_name_H-M   'P 1'
#
loop_
_entity.id
_entity.type
_entity.pdbx_description
1 polymer ?
#
loop_
_entity_poly.entity_id
_entity_poly.type
_entity_poly.pdbx_seq_one_letter_code
_entity_poly.pdbx_strand_id
1 'polypeptide(L)'
;MNAIFNAVSMKEFKRISNVEAAHTAWNILQTVHEGTKTVKINKLQQLTSKFESIRMSDDESFDEFYVKLNDIVNSAYNLGEIYDQPKIVRKILRSLTKDFRPKVIAITESKDVDSIPVDELVRSLQSYELDQPKTSKSKLMALKSVDDVEVGGFDDELSATEIAYLAKNFRNFPRNSNRRARGTNTVELRNFRKNDPTKVNNTEKT
;
A
#
# COMPACT_ATOMS: atom_id res chain seq x y z
N MET A 1 21.46 44.88 -2.39
CA MET A 1 22.76 44.19 -2.32
C MET A 1 23.14 43.75 -0.90
N ASN A 2 23.19 44.69 0.08
CA ASN A 2 23.62 44.36 1.44
C ASN A 2 22.89 43.18 2.10
N ALA A 3 21.57 43.05 1.90
CA ALA A 3 20.79 41.92 2.42
C ALA A 3 21.24 40.57 1.85
N ILE A 4 21.57 40.54 0.54
CA ILE A 4 22.08 39.31 -0.11
C ILE A 4 23.47 38.97 0.44
N PHE A 5 24.35 39.97 0.54
CA PHE A 5 25.71 39.73 1.05
C PHE A 5 25.75 39.23 2.49
N ASN A 6 24.83 39.68 3.34
CA ASN A 6 24.74 39.26 4.71
C ASN A 6 24.08 37.85 4.89
N ALA A 7 23.37 37.40 3.87
CA ALA A 7 22.62 36.11 3.95
C ALA A 7 23.36 34.92 3.32
N VAL A 8 24.51 35.17 2.64
CA VAL A 8 25.23 34.12 1.90
C VAL A 8 26.49 33.68 2.63
N SER A 9 26.96 32.47 2.36
CA SER A 9 28.24 31.96 2.87
C SER A 9 29.42 32.73 2.24
N MET A 10 30.60 32.69 2.89
CA MET A 10 31.82 33.32 2.37
C MET A 10 32.21 32.80 0.97
N LYS A 11 31.90 31.53 0.69
CA LYS A 11 32.16 30.91 -0.62
C LYS A 11 31.25 31.52 -1.71
N GLU A 12 30.02 31.77 -1.39
CA GLU A 12 29.03 32.36 -2.29
C GLU A 12 29.28 33.86 -2.45
N PHE A 13 29.61 34.55 -1.35
CA PHE A 13 30.01 35.97 -1.39
C PHE A 13 31.13 36.24 -2.40
N LYS A 14 32.19 35.41 -2.40
CA LYS A 14 33.30 35.54 -3.36
C LYS A 14 32.86 35.46 -4.82
N ARG A 15 31.74 34.82 -5.13
CA ARG A 15 31.23 34.67 -6.49
C ARG A 15 30.45 35.90 -6.97
N ILE A 16 29.84 36.63 -6.03
CA ILE A 16 28.96 37.77 -6.32
C ILE A 16 29.57 39.10 -5.88
N SER A 17 30.73 39.13 -5.24
CA SER A 17 31.37 40.32 -4.69
C SER A 17 31.65 41.42 -5.75
N ASN A 18 31.89 41.02 -7.00
CA ASN A 18 32.18 41.94 -8.09
C ASN A 18 30.92 42.36 -8.89
N VAL A 19 29.72 42.01 -8.39
CA VAL A 19 28.46 42.28 -9.08
C VAL A 19 27.77 43.49 -8.45
N GLU A 20 27.47 44.53 -9.25
CA GLU A 20 26.84 45.75 -8.78
C GLU A 20 25.30 45.61 -8.62
N ALA A 21 24.67 44.87 -9.52
CA ALA A 21 23.21 44.69 -9.53
C ALA A 21 22.73 43.51 -8.71
N ALA A 22 21.79 43.75 -7.80
CA ALA A 22 21.21 42.71 -6.97
C ALA A 22 20.55 41.55 -7.76
N HIS A 23 19.90 41.86 -8.86
CA HIS A 23 19.31 40.87 -9.75
C HIS A 23 20.35 39.95 -10.39
N THR A 24 21.49 40.51 -10.82
CA THR A 24 22.58 39.71 -11.40
C THR A 24 23.22 38.79 -10.35
N ALA A 25 23.45 39.32 -9.13
CA ALA A 25 23.95 38.52 -8.02
C ALA A 25 22.97 37.36 -7.69
N TRP A 26 21.67 37.64 -7.65
CA TRP A 26 20.65 36.61 -7.44
C TRP A 26 20.67 35.56 -8.53
N ASN A 27 20.73 35.91 -9.79
CA ASN A 27 20.79 35.00 -10.92
C ASN A 27 22.04 34.10 -10.88
N ILE A 28 23.18 34.63 -10.46
CA ILE A 28 24.40 33.84 -10.26
C ILE A 28 24.19 32.83 -9.15
N LEU A 29 23.68 33.24 -7.99
CA LEU A 29 23.39 32.32 -6.86
C LEU A 29 22.37 31.25 -7.26
N GLN A 30 21.29 31.66 -7.92
CA GLN A 30 20.28 30.75 -8.42
C GLN A 30 20.88 29.70 -9.37
N THR A 31 21.72 30.13 -10.32
CA THR A 31 22.41 29.21 -11.24
C THR A 31 23.35 28.26 -10.52
N VAL A 32 24.02 28.69 -9.45
CA VAL A 32 24.93 27.89 -8.66
C VAL A 32 24.19 26.82 -7.85
N HIS A 33 23.05 27.18 -7.25
CA HIS A 33 22.28 26.27 -6.38
C HIS A 33 21.32 25.39 -7.17
N GLU A 34 20.62 25.93 -8.12
CA GLU A 34 19.61 25.22 -8.89
C GLU A 34 20.16 24.59 -10.19
N GLY A 35 21.33 25.05 -10.64
CA GLY A 35 21.94 24.67 -11.91
C GLY A 35 21.42 25.48 -13.10
N THR A 36 22.03 25.25 -14.24
CA THR A 36 21.58 25.86 -15.50
C THR A 36 20.23 25.31 -15.92
N LYS A 37 19.52 25.99 -16.81
CA LYS A 37 18.24 25.49 -17.38
C LYS A 37 18.37 24.08 -17.94
N THR A 38 19.48 23.75 -18.59
CA THR A 38 19.76 22.41 -19.11
C THR A 38 19.86 21.37 -17.99
N VAL A 39 20.54 21.71 -16.87
CA VAL A 39 20.66 20.81 -15.71
C VAL A 39 19.31 20.55 -15.07
N LYS A 40 18.45 21.59 -14.94
CA LYS A 40 17.07 21.41 -14.45
C LYS A 40 16.26 20.49 -15.33
N ILE A 41 16.32 20.66 -16.65
CA ILE A 41 15.61 19.80 -17.61
C ILE A 41 16.09 18.34 -17.48
N ASN A 42 17.41 18.11 -17.42
CA ASN A 42 17.96 16.77 -17.28
C ASN A 42 17.54 16.11 -15.96
N LYS A 43 17.55 16.87 -14.85
CA LYS A 43 17.05 16.37 -13.55
C LYS A 43 15.56 16.01 -13.60
N LEU A 44 14.74 16.84 -14.24
CA LEU A 44 13.32 16.58 -14.45
C LEU A 44 13.09 15.31 -15.25
N GLN A 45 13.82 15.10 -16.34
CA GLN A 45 13.73 13.86 -17.13
C GLN A 45 14.10 12.63 -16.30
N GLN A 46 15.14 12.72 -15.47
CA GLN A 46 15.51 11.63 -14.55
C GLN A 46 14.42 11.35 -13.52
N LEU A 47 13.82 12.41 -12.93
CA LEU A 47 12.71 12.25 -11.98
C LEU A 47 11.48 11.64 -12.63
N THR A 48 11.14 12.06 -13.85
CA THR A 48 10.05 11.48 -14.63
C THR A 48 10.31 9.99 -14.91
N SER A 49 11.52 9.62 -15.34
CA SER A 49 11.89 8.23 -15.54
C SER A 49 11.81 7.40 -14.25
N LYS A 50 12.26 7.98 -13.12
CA LYS A 50 12.12 7.33 -11.80
C LYS A 50 10.65 7.17 -11.41
N PHE A 51 9.83 8.21 -11.61
CA PHE A 51 8.40 8.14 -11.36
C PHE A 51 7.72 7.06 -12.20
N GLU A 52 8.07 6.93 -13.48
CA GLU A 52 7.48 5.90 -14.35
C GLU A 52 7.95 4.48 -13.98
N SER A 53 9.19 4.33 -13.56
CA SER A 53 9.80 3.02 -13.27
C SER A 53 9.57 2.53 -11.84
N ILE A 54 9.30 3.41 -10.86
CA ILE A 54 9.16 3.01 -9.46
C ILE A 54 8.05 1.96 -9.28
N ARG A 55 8.36 0.89 -8.55
CA ARG A 55 7.49 -0.21 -8.17
C ARG A 55 7.78 -0.58 -6.73
N MET A 56 6.77 -1.01 -6.02
CA MET A 56 6.90 -1.61 -4.70
C MET A 56 7.54 -2.99 -4.83
N SER A 57 8.54 -3.28 -4.01
CA SER A 57 9.19 -4.58 -3.94
C SER A 57 8.42 -5.53 -3.01
N ASP A 58 8.58 -6.85 -3.20
CA ASP A 58 7.86 -7.85 -2.40
C ASP A 58 8.30 -7.87 -0.91
N ASP A 59 9.50 -7.35 -0.61
CA ASP A 59 10.06 -7.27 0.75
C ASP A 59 9.90 -5.87 1.38
N GLU A 60 9.28 -4.94 0.67
CA GLU A 60 9.10 -3.54 1.05
C GLU A 60 7.72 -3.32 1.66
N SER A 61 7.62 -2.49 2.71
CA SER A 61 6.34 -2.04 3.22
C SER A 61 5.73 -0.96 2.32
N PHE A 62 4.41 -0.82 2.40
CA PHE A 62 3.71 0.24 1.67
C PHE A 62 4.23 1.64 2.06
N ASP A 63 4.53 1.85 3.34
CA ASP A 63 5.06 3.13 3.82
C ASP A 63 6.42 3.47 3.22
N GLU A 64 7.35 2.51 3.15
CA GLU A 64 8.66 2.71 2.54
C GLU A 64 8.53 3.02 1.04
N PHE A 65 7.65 2.33 0.34
CA PHE A 65 7.35 2.61 -1.07
C PHE A 65 6.77 4.01 -1.24
N TYR A 66 5.78 4.40 -0.39
CA TYR A 66 5.12 5.70 -0.49
C TYR A 66 6.08 6.86 -0.20
N VAL A 67 6.98 6.72 0.77
CA VAL A 67 8.03 7.71 1.05
C VAL A 67 8.91 7.92 -0.19
N LYS A 68 9.38 6.86 -0.84
CA LYS A 68 10.19 6.97 -2.07
C LYS A 68 9.44 7.66 -3.21
N LEU A 69 8.16 7.33 -3.39
CA LEU A 69 7.33 7.97 -4.41
C LEU A 69 7.14 9.46 -4.11
N ASN A 70 6.84 9.80 -2.85
CA ASN A 70 6.61 11.17 -2.43
C ASN A 70 7.88 12.03 -2.56
N ASP A 71 9.06 11.48 -2.29
CA ASP A 71 10.34 12.16 -2.51
C ASP A 71 10.56 12.52 -3.98
N ILE A 72 10.18 11.63 -4.91
CA ILE A 72 10.25 11.90 -6.35
C ILE A 72 9.28 13.04 -6.72
N VAL A 73 8.03 12.98 -6.22
CA VAL A 73 6.99 13.98 -6.48
C VAL A 73 7.42 15.36 -5.96
N ASN A 74 7.90 15.42 -4.72
CA ASN A 74 8.38 16.66 -4.10
C ASN A 74 9.62 17.22 -4.82
N SER A 75 10.54 16.35 -5.25
CA SER A 75 11.71 16.76 -6.02
C SER A 75 11.33 17.35 -7.39
N ALA A 76 10.32 16.79 -8.05
CA ALA A 76 9.80 17.30 -9.31
C ALA A 76 9.08 18.63 -9.10
N TYR A 77 8.27 18.77 -8.05
CA TYR A 77 7.60 20.00 -7.65
C TYR A 77 8.60 21.15 -7.44
N ASN A 78 9.70 20.91 -6.74
CA ASN A 78 10.76 21.90 -6.52
C ASN A 78 11.44 22.37 -7.82
N LEU A 79 11.36 21.58 -8.89
CA LEU A 79 11.86 21.94 -10.22
C LEU A 79 10.78 22.55 -11.13
N GLY A 80 9.56 22.73 -10.61
CA GLY A 80 8.44 23.34 -11.32
C GLY A 80 7.52 22.37 -12.05
N GLU A 81 7.68 21.04 -11.86
CA GLU A 81 6.79 20.02 -12.41
C GLU A 81 5.77 19.59 -11.37
N ILE A 82 4.49 19.68 -11.69
CA ILE A 82 3.39 19.32 -10.79
C ILE A 82 2.71 18.06 -11.32
N TYR A 83 2.67 17.04 -10.48
CA TYR A 83 1.88 15.83 -10.76
C TYR A 83 0.48 15.98 -10.16
N ASP A 84 -0.55 15.82 -10.98
CA ASP A 84 -1.93 15.86 -10.55
C ASP A 84 -2.28 14.68 -9.64
N GLN A 85 -3.20 14.88 -8.70
CA GLN A 85 -3.64 13.83 -7.78
C GLN A 85 -4.06 12.54 -8.49
N PRO A 86 -4.89 12.57 -9.55
CA PRO A 86 -5.25 11.36 -10.29
C PRO A 86 -4.04 10.60 -10.85
N LYS A 87 -3.00 11.33 -11.32
CA LYS A 87 -1.77 10.73 -11.83
C LYS A 87 -1.02 9.99 -10.73
N ILE A 88 -0.94 10.57 -9.54
CA ILE A 88 -0.30 9.96 -8.36
C ILE A 88 -1.09 8.73 -7.91
N VAL A 89 -2.42 8.83 -7.78
CA VAL A 89 -3.32 7.72 -7.40
C VAL A 89 -3.15 6.53 -8.35
N ARG A 90 -3.24 6.77 -9.66
CA ARG A 90 -3.05 5.70 -10.67
C ARG A 90 -1.65 5.09 -10.59
N LYS A 91 -0.64 5.91 -10.31
CA LYS A 91 0.74 5.42 -10.15
C LYS A 91 0.86 4.52 -8.93
N ILE A 92 0.32 4.91 -7.78
CA ILE A 92 0.29 4.07 -6.58
C ILE A 92 -0.34 2.72 -6.90
N LEU A 93 -1.59 2.71 -7.39
CA LEU A 93 -2.34 1.48 -7.65
C LEU A 93 -1.64 0.52 -8.63
N ARG A 94 -0.94 1.06 -9.65
CA ARG A 94 -0.20 0.25 -10.63
C ARG A 94 1.16 -0.25 -10.13
N SER A 95 1.66 0.33 -9.05
CA SER A 95 3.00 0.04 -8.54
C SER A 95 3.02 -0.95 -7.39
N LEU A 96 1.86 -1.29 -6.83
CA LEU A 96 1.72 -2.22 -5.71
C LEU A 96 2.05 -3.66 -6.09
N THR A 97 2.45 -4.46 -5.08
CA THR A 97 2.71 -5.89 -5.21
C THR A 97 1.42 -6.69 -5.42
N LYS A 98 1.57 -7.98 -5.71
CA LYS A 98 0.43 -8.89 -5.94
C LYS A 98 -0.46 -9.04 -4.71
N ASP A 99 0.08 -8.87 -3.52
CA ASP A 99 -0.63 -9.00 -2.26
C ASP A 99 -1.70 -7.93 -2.08
N PHE A 100 -1.49 -6.76 -2.67
CA PHE A 100 -2.48 -5.66 -2.69
C PHE A 100 -3.55 -5.81 -3.78
N ARG A 101 -3.43 -6.78 -4.69
CA ARG A 101 -4.31 -6.91 -5.84
C ARG A 101 -5.81 -6.97 -5.48
N PRO A 102 -6.25 -7.73 -4.44
CA PRO A 102 -7.67 -7.73 -4.05
C PRO A 102 -8.16 -6.34 -3.64
N LYS A 103 -7.33 -5.58 -2.92
CA LYS A 103 -7.65 -4.22 -2.48
C LYS A 103 -7.72 -3.25 -3.66
N VAL A 104 -6.78 -3.35 -4.59
CA VAL A 104 -6.77 -2.53 -5.83
C VAL A 104 -8.05 -2.76 -6.62
N ILE A 105 -8.47 -4.02 -6.83
CA ILE A 105 -9.71 -4.36 -7.52
C ILE A 105 -10.91 -3.73 -6.81
N ALA A 106 -11.03 -3.92 -5.50
CA ALA A 106 -12.14 -3.36 -4.72
C ALA A 106 -12.22 -1.82 -4.82
N ILE A 107 -11.08 -1.12 -4.82
CA ILE A 107 -11.03 0.34 -4.97
C ILE A 107 -11.48 0.74 -6.38
N THR A 108 -10.96 0.07 -7.42
CA THR A 108 -11.27 0.42 -8.82
C THR A 108 -12.71 0.11 -9.22
N GLU A 109 -13.34 -0.87 -8.58
CA GLU A 109 -14.75 -1.20 -8.80
C GLU A 109 -15.72 -0.32 -8.01
N SER A 110 -15.31 0.16 -6.84
CA SER A 110 -16.19 0.89 -5.92
C SER A 110 -16.18 2.41 -6.10
N LYS A 111 -15.10 2.97 -6.66
CA LYS A 111 -14.86 4.41 -6.76
C LYS A 111 -14.29 4.80 -8.12
N ASP A 112 -14.62 6.01 -8.55
CA ASP A 112 -13.87 6.65 -9.63
C ASP A 112 -12.47 7.00 -9.12
N VAL A 113 -11.47 6.33 -9.70
CA VAL A 113 -10.04 6.45 -9.33
C VAL A 113 -9.55 7.90 -9.44
N ASP A 114 -10.15 8.70 -10.33
CA ASP A 114 -9.75 10.08 -10.56
C ASP A 114 -10.27 11.04 -9.49
N SER A 115 -11.26 10.61 -8.70
CA SER A 115 -11.87 11.41 -7.63
C SER A 115 -11.30 11.08 -6.23
N ILE A 116 -10.46 10.06 -6.11
CA ILE A 116 -9.94 9.61 -4.81
C ILE A 116 -8.83 10.56 -4.33
N PRO A 117 -8.94 11.16 -3.12
CA PRO A 117 -7.84 11.89 -2.50
C PRO A 117 -6.66 10.94 -2.20
N VAL A 118 -5.44 11.40 -2.47
CA VAL A 118 -4.21 10.59 -2.22
C VAL A 118 -4.14 10.15 -0.77
N ASP A 119 -4.47 11.03 0.19
CA ASP A 119 -4.41 10.72 1.63
C ASP A 119 -5.40 9.63 2.03
N GLU A 120 -6.60 9.62 1.44
CA GLU A 120 -7.60 8.57 1.68
C GLU A 120 -7.11 7.22 1.15
N LEU A 121 -6.54 7.22 -0.05
CA LEU A 121 -5.96 6.03 -0.65
C LEU A 121 -4.84 5.46 0.22
N VAL A 122 -3.90 6.32 0.65
CA VAL A 122 -2.75 5.93 1.48
C VAL A 122 -3.22 5.27 2.78
N ARG A 123 -4.12 5.90 3.52
CA ARG A 123 -4.68 5.33 4.77
C ARG A 123 -5.36 3.99 4.54
N SER A 124 -6.11 3.86 3.43
CA SER A 124 -6.81 2.63 3.07
C SER A 124 -5.85 1.49 2.74
N LEU A 125 -4.71 1.78 2.11
CA LEU A 125 -3.67 0.79 1.79
C LEU A 125 -2.84 0.42 3.00
N GLN A 126 -2.49 1.37 3.87
CA GLN A 126 -1.82 1.12 5.16
C GLN A 126 -2.65 0.19 6.05
N SER A 127 -3.96 0.50 6.21
CA SER A 127 -4.87 -0.36 6.97
C SER A 127 -4.95 -1.76 6.39
N TYR A 128 -5.02 -1.88 5.07
CA TYR A 128 -5.07 -3.18 4.40
C TYR A 128 -3.78 -3.99 4.61
N GLU A 129 -2.60 -3.35 4.58
CA GLU A 129 -1.32 -4.02 4.85
C GLU A 129 -1.25 -4.58 6.27
N LEU A 130 -1.78 -3.83 7.26
CA LEU A 130 -1.83 -4.27 8.66
C LEU A 130 -2.75 -5.47 8.87
N ASP A 131 -3.85 -5.54 8.12
CA ASP A 131 -4.83 -6.62 8.20
C ASP A 131 -4.36 -7.90 7.48
N GLN A 132 -3.31 -7.81 6.64
CA GLN A 132 -2.79 -8.99 5.97
C GLN A 132 -2.04 -9.91 6.94
N PRO A 133 -2.33 -11.22 6.92
CA PRO A 133 -1.52 -12.17 7.66
C PRO A 133 -0.09 -12.09 7.08
N LYS A 134 0.84 -11.57 7.89
CA LYS A 134 2.28 -11.63 7.54
C LYS A 134 2.62 -13.11 7.40
N THR A 135 2.57 -13.61 6.17
CA THR A 135 3.16 -14.91 5.84
C THR A 135 4.66 -14.72 5.99
N SER A 136 5.13 -14.87 7.23
CA SER A 136 6.55 -14.87 7.51
C SER A 136 7.15 -15.98 6.68
N LYS A 137 7.96 -15.65 5.69
CA LYS A 137 8.78 -16.59 4.90
C LYS A 137 9.57 -17.54 5.81
N SER A 138 9.73 -17.21 7.11
CA SER A 138 10.34 -18.06 8.12
C SER A 138 9.54 -19.31 8.47
N LYS A 139 8.19 -19.32 8.32
CA LYS A 139 7.38 -20.53 8.55
C LYS A 139 7.45 -21.53 7.41
N LEU A 140 7.67 -21.09 6.19
CA LEU A 140 7.85 -21.98 5.04
C LEU A 140 9.25 -22.60 4.99
N MET A 141 10.28 -21.93 5.50
CA MET A 141 11.61 -22.50 5.63
C MET A 141 11.67 -23.59 6.73
N ALA A 142 10.91 -23.43 7.81
CA ALA A 142 10.85 -24.46 8.87
C ALA A 142 10.09 -25.72 8.44
N LEU A 143 9.16 -25.62 7.47
CA LEU A 143 8.44 -26.77 6.91
C LEU A 143 9.19 -27.42 5.73
N LYS A 144 10.03 -26.68 5.01
CA LYS A 144 10.76 -27.20 3.85
C LYS A 144 12.03 -27.95 4.22
N SER A 145 12.53 -27.80 5.45
CA SER A 145 13.71 -28.53 5.95
C SER A 145 13.38 -29.94 6.47
N VAL A 146 12.09 -30.34 6.44
CA VAL A 146 11.67 -31.69 6.89
C VAL A 146 11.48 -32.67 5.73
N ASP A 147 11.38 -32.16 4.47
CA ASP A 147 11.14 -33.03 3.31
C ASP A 147 12.42 -33.53 2.61
N ASP A 148 13.62 -33.06 2.98
CA ASP A 148 14.91 -33.47 2.40
C ASP A 148 15.82 -34.22 3.38
N VAL A 149 15.29 -34.92 4.37
CA VAL A 149 16.10 -35.89 5.14
C VAL A 149 15.95 -37.23 4.48
N GLU A 150 16.90 -37.54 3.57
CA GLU A 150 17.23 -38.92 3.22
C GLU A 150 17.44 -39.73 4.49
N VAL A 151 16.74 -40.85 4.55
CA VAL A 151 16.83 -41.88 5.62
C VAL A 151 18.26 -42.45 5.58
N GLY A 152 19.18 -41.79 6.25
CA GLY A 152 20.47 -42.33 6.68
C GLY A 152 20.36 -42.62 8.18
N GLY A 153 20.46 -43.87 8.56
CA GLY A 153 20.24 -44.36 9.91
C GLY A 153 20.89 -43.54 11.03
N PHE A 154 20.06 -43.10 11.93
CA PHE A 154 20.46 -42.74 13.28
C PHE A 154 19.63 -43.57 14.23
N ASP A 155 20.28 -44.62 14.77
CA ASP A 155 19.92 -45.28 16.02
C ASP A 155 20.19 -44.26 17.15
N ASP A 156 19.22 -43.37 17.39
CA ASP A 156 19.08 -42.67 18.65
C ASP A 156 17.67 -42.92 19.15
N GLU A 157 17.59 -43.86 20.05
CA GLU A 157 16.40 -44.23 20.84
C GLU A 157 15.92 -42.96 21.56
N LEU A 158 14.91 -42.26 20.97
CA LEU A 158 14.19 -41.20 21.64
C LEU A 158 13.66 -41.76 22.96
N SER A 159 14.16 -41.24 24.06
CA SER A 159 13.80 -41.65 25.41
C SER A 159 12.27 -41.60 25.56
N ALA A 160 11.72 -42.63 26.23
CA ALA A 160 10.27 -42.73 26.49
C ALA A 160 9.67 -41.45 27.11
N THR A 161 10.49 -40.63 27.76
CA THR A 161 10.13 -39.33 28.34
C THR A 161 9.91 -38.25 27.29
N GLU A 162 10.67 -38.24 26.19
CA GLU A 162 10.53 -37.25 25.09
C GLU A 162 9.29 -37.58 24.25
N ILE A 163 9.04 -38.85 23.99
CA ILE A 163 7.81 -39.31 23.32
C ILE A 163 6.57 -38.95 24.14
N ALA A 164 6.62 -39.12 25.46
CA ALA A 164 5.54 -38.76 26.36
C ALA A 164 5.29 -37.25 26.42
N TYR A 165 6.35 -36.42 26.34
CA TYR A 165 6.26 -34.97 26.31
C TYR A 165 5.61 -34.48 24.99
N LEU A 166 6.00 -35.05 23.86
CA LEU A 166 5.41 -34.75 22.55
C LEU A 166 3.95 -35.15 22.50
N ALA A 167 3.61 -36.36 22.98
CA ALA A 167 2.22 -36.85 23.03
C ALA A 167 1.32 -36.01 23.95
N LYS A 168 1.85 -35.47 25.04
CA LYS A 168 1.12 -34.57 25.96
C LYS A 168 0.83 -33.22 25.34
N ASN A 169 1.76 -32.70 24.57
CA ASN A 169 1.58 -31.40 23.87
C ASN A 169 0.64 -31.51 22.68
N PHE A 170 0.62 -32.62 21.95
CA PHE A 170 -0.36 -32.88 20.88
C PHE A 170 -1.80 -33.05 21.40
N ARG A 171 -1.97 -33.48 22.62
CA ARG A 171 -3.29 -33.70 23.25
C ARG A 171 -4.00 -32.38 23.59
N ASN A 172 -3.28 -31.28 23.68
CA ASN A 172 -3.80 -29.95 24.02
C ASN A 172 -4.11 -29.08 22.80
N PHE A 173 -3.98 -29.58 21.57
CA PHE A 173 -4.45 -28.86 20.40
C PHE A 173 -5.98 -28.85 20.39
N PRO A 174 -6.67 -27.71 20.44
CA PRO A 174 -8.12 -27.66 20.35
C PRO A 174 -8.54 -28.15 18.96
N ARG A 175 -9.15 -29.35 18.94
CA ARG A 175 -9.86 -29.84 17.78
C ARG A 175 -11.06 -28.93 17.55
N ASN A 176 -10.90 -27.99 16.63
CA ASN A 176 -12.03 -27.22 16.10
C ASN A 176 -12.87 -28.14 15.21
N SER A 177 -13.71 -28.96 15.89
CA SER A 177 -14.66 -29.80 15.21
C SER A 177 -15.86 -28.99 14.79
N ASN A 178 -15.79 -28.46 13.56
CA ASN A 178 -16.92 -27.88 12.84
C ASN A 178 -17.89 -29.01 12.49
N ARG A 179 -18.67 -29.47 13.50
CA ARG A 179 -19.81 -30.37 13.30
C ARG A 179 -20.92 -29.56 12.62
N ARG A 180 -21.00 -29.69 11.30
CA ARG A 180 -22.22 -29.42 10.56
C ARG A 180 -23.31 -30.31 11.08
N ALA A 181 -24.19 -29.81 11.93
CA ALA A 181 -25.44 -30.43 12.29
C ALA A 181 -26.33 -30.49 11.03
N ARG A 182 -26.50 -31.67 10.49
CA ARG A 182 -27.53 -32.01 9.52
C ARG A 182 -28.87 -32.01 10.29
N GLY A 183 -29.58 -30.90 10.26
CA GLY A 183 -30.95 -30.79 10.72
C GLY A 183 -31.89 -31.35 9.65
N THR A 184 -32.50 -32.48 9.92
CA THR A 184 -33.64 -33.02 9.21
C THR A 184 -34.84 -32.14 9.51
N ASN A 185 -35.27 -31.31 8.57
CA ASN A 185 -36.54 -30.63 8.64
C ASN A 185 -37.66 -31.57 8.16
N THR A 186 -38.39 -32.06 9.12
CA THR A 186 -39.69 -32.69 8.93
C THR A 186 -40.74 -31.61 8.70
N VAL A 187 -41.47 -31.77 7.63
CA VAL A 187 -42.59 -30.98 7.14
C VAL A 187 -43.68 -30.89 8.17
N GLU A 188 -44.10 -29.72 8.61
CA GLU A 188 -45.41 -29.46 9.10
C GLU A 188 -46.14 -28.44 8.22
N LEU A 189 -46.96 -28.99 7.33
CA LEU A 189 -48.03 -28.31 6.65
C LEU A 189 -49.17 -28.01 7.64
N ARG A 190 -49.38 -26.78 8.01
CA ARG A 190 -50.67 -26.33 8.56
C ARG A 190 -51.09 -24.97 8.04
N ASN A 191 -52.01 -25.03 7.14
CA ASN A 191 -53.19 -24.18 6.95
C ASN A 191 -53.08 -22.69 7.32
N PHE A 192 -53.01 -21.84 6.29
CA PHE A 192 -53.68 -20.55 6.38
C PHE A 192 -54.71 -20.41 5.27
N ARG A 193 -55.94 -20.41 5.74
CA ARG A 193 -57.18 -20.21 5.00
C ARG A 193 -57.25 -18.82 4.40
N LYS A 194 -57.75 -18.79 3.18
CA LYS A 194 -58.47 -17.75 2.50
C LYS A 194 -59.14 -16.73 3.41
N ASN A 195 -58.92 -15.46 3.14
CA ASN A 195 -59.98 -14.42 3.21
C ASN A 195 -59.70 -13.39 2.13
N ASP A 196 -60.47 -13.55 1.06
CA ASP A 196 -60.82 -12.52 0.12
C ASP A 196 -62.14 -11.93 0.62
N PRO A 197 -62.35 -10.60 0.57
CA PRO A 197 -63.55 -10.08 -0.01
C PRO A 197 -63.35 -8.84 -0.91
N THR A 198 -63.62 -9.03 -2.16
CA THR A 198 -64.23 -8.06 -3.07
C THR A 198 -65.45 -7.35 -2.45
N LYS A 199 -65.47 -6.02 -2.58
CA LYS A 199 -66.66 -5.15 -2.86
C LYS A 199 -66.21 -3.71 -3.00
N VAL A 200 -66.13 -3.19 -4.21
CA VAL A 200 -67.11 -2.39 -4.91
C VAL A 200 -67.84 -1.40 -4.00
N ASN A 201 -67.62 -0.12 -4.19
CA ASN A 201 -68.68 0.84 -4.49
C ASN A 201 -68.12 2.19 -4.98
N ASN A 202 -68.67 2.55 -6.15
CA ASN A 202 -68.76 3.87 -6.73
C ASN A 202 -69.48 4.86 -5.81
N THR A 203 -69.17 6.12 -5.93
CA THR A 203 -70.03 7.32 -6.13
C THR A 203 -69.14 8.53 -6.15
N GLU A 204 -68.90 9.17 -7.25
CA GLU A 204 -69.66 10.27 -7.89
C GLU A 204 -69.80 11.54 -7.04
N LYS A 205 -69.34 12.64 -7.71
CA LYS A 205 -69.79 14.05 -7.56
C LYS A 205 -69.13 14.85 -6.43
N THR A 206 -68.43 15.91 -6.68
CA THR A 206 -68.79 17.11 -7.50
C THR A 206 -67.48 17.81 -7.87
#